data_38db6d3c7b89924e816e6ac5d95f7de9
#
_entry.id   38db6d3c7b89924e816e6ac5d95f7de9
#
_cell.length_a   1.000
_cell.length_b   1.000
_cell.length_c   1.000
_cell.angle_alpha   90.00
_cell.angle_beta   90.00
_cell.angle_gamma   90.00
#
_symmetry.space_group_name_H-M   'P 1'
#
loop_
_entity.id
_entity.type
_entity.pdbx_description
1 polymer ?
#
loop_
_entity_poly.entity_id
_entity_poly.type
_entity_poly.pdbx_seq_one_letter_code
_entity_poly.pdbx_strand_id
1 'polypeptide(L)' 'VGSEMCIRDRGYLAAALVTGLSCIGGGIAVASAASAALGAISEDSSVLGKSLIFVGLAEGVCLYGLIISFMILGNL' A
#
# COMPACT_ATOMS: atom_id res chain seq x y z
N VAL A 1 -17.78 -24.69 16.59
CA VAL A 1 -16.71 -23.94 17.24
C VAL A 1 -15.44 -24.01 16.41
N GLY A 2 -14.98 -25.21 16.06
CA GLY A 2 -13.76 -25.40 15.28
C GLY A 2 -13.84 -24.76 13.89
N SER A 3 -14.98 -24.92 13.20
CA SER A 3 -15.14 -24.34 11.86
C SER A 3 -15.19 -22.83 11.87
N GLU A 4 -15.80 -22.24 12.90
CA GLU A 4 -15.81 -20.78 13.06
C GLU A 4 -14.42 -20.24 13.32
N MET A 5 -13.62 -20.90 14.14
CA MET A 5 -12.24 -20.51 14.39
C MET A 5 -11.39 -20.62 13.13
N CYS A 6 -11.59 -21.67 12.33
CA CYS A 6 -10.89 -21.82 11.06
C CYS A 6 -11.24 -20.71 10.07
N ILE A 7 -12.51 -20.34 9.99
CA ILE A 7 -12.97 -19.24 9.12
C ILE A 7 -12.35 -17.91 9.58
N ARG A 8 -12.34 -17.64 10.87
CA ARG A 8 -11.72 -16.43 11.42
C ARG A 8 -10.23 -16.41 11.16
N ASP A 9 -9.54 -17.53 11.38
CA ASP A 9 -8.10 -17.62 11.14
C ASP A 9 -7.76 -17.35 9.68
N ARG A 10 -8.57 -17.88 8.75
CA ARG A 10 -8.40 -17.61 7.33
C ARG A 10 -8.63 -16.13 7.00
N GLY A 11 -9.61 -15.50 7.64
CA GLY A 11 -9.88 -14.08 7.48
C GLY A 11 -8.73 -13.22 7.99
N TYR A 12 -8.20 -13.53 9.15
CA TYR A 12 -7.03 -12.83 9.70
C TYR A 12 -5.80 -13.01 8.81
N LEU A 13 -5.59 -14.24 8.33
CA LEU A 13 -4.48 -14.52 7.42
C LEU A 13 -4.62 -13.75 6.11
N ALA A 14 -5.84 -13.71 5.54
CA ALA A 14 -6.11 -12.96 4.32
C ALA A 14 -5.84 -11.45 4.52
N ALA A 15 -6.28 -10.90 5.65
CA ALA A 15 -6.02 -9.48 5.96
C ALA A 15 -4.52 -9.21 6.10
N ALA A 16 -3.79 -10.11 6.75
CA ALA A 16 -2.34 -9.99 6.88
C ALA A 16 -1.64 -10.06 5.52
N LEU A 17 -2.06 -11.00 4.67
CA LEU A 17 -1.47 -11.15 3.34
C LEU A 17 -1.75 -9.96 2.45
N VAL A 18 -2.98 -9.45 2.43
CA VAL A 18 -3.32 -8.30 1.57
C VAL A 18 -2.56 -7.06 2.02
N THR A 19 -2.45 -6.84 3.32
CA THR A 19 -1.69 -5.70 3.85
C THR A 19 -0.21 -5.84 3.56
N GLY A 20 0.36 -7.02 3.82
CA GLY A 20 1.79 -7.27 3.60
C GLY A 20 2.18 -7.16 2.13
N LEU A 21 1.43 -7.80 1.24
CA LEU A 21 1.71 -7.77 -0.20
C LEU A 21 1.51 -6.37 -0.78
N SER A 22 0.47 -5.66 -0.33
CA SER A 22 0.22 -4.28 -0.77
C SER A 22 1.33 -3.35 -0.30
N CYS A 23 1.83 -3.52 0.92
CA CYS A 23 2.93 -2.70 1.44
C CYS A 23 4.24 -3.00 0.71
N ILE A 24 4.51 -4.25 0.35
CA ILE A 24 5.69 -4.61 -0.45
C ILE A 24 5.60 -3.96 -1.82
N GLY A 25 4.46 -4.13 -2.52
CA GLY A 25 4.25 -3.53 -3.84
C GLY A 25 4.26 -2.02 -3.79
N GLY A 26 3.56 -1.44 -2.81
CA GLY A 26 3.55 0.01 -2.60
C GLY A 26 4.92 0.56 -2.26
N GLY A 27 5.69 -0.14 -1.45
CA GLY A 27 7.05 0.24 -1.11
C GLY A 27 7.97 0.27 -2.32
N ILE A 28 7.88 -0.73 -3.19
CA ILE A 28 8.66 -0.77 -4.45
C ILE A 28 8.22 0.39 -5.35
N ALA A 29 6.92 0.61 -5.50
CA ALA A 29 6.39 1.68 -6.34
C ALA A 29 6.82 3.06 -5.83
N VAL A 30 6.72 3.31 -4.53
CA VAL A 30 7.13 4.57 -3.91
C VAL A 30 8.64 4.76 -4.03
N ALA A 31 9.43 3.71 -3.83
CA ALA A 31 10.88 3.80 -3.97
C ALA A 31 11.28 4.20 -5.39
N SER A 32 10.68 3.58 -6.40
CA SER A 32 10.94 3.91 -7.80
C SER A 32 10.49 5.34 -8.15
N ALA A 33 9.27 5.69 -7.76
CA ALA A 33 8.72 7.02 -8.04
C ALA A 33 9.50 8.12 -7.32
N ALA A 34 9.82 7.91 -6.04
CA ALA A 34 10.55 8.90 -5.26
C ALA A 34 11.99 9.06 -5.73
N SER A 35 12.66 7.99 -6.13
CA SER A 35 14.01 8.05 -6.67
C SER A 35 14.04 8.89 -7.95
N ALA A 36 13.10 8.63 -8.86
CA ALA A 36 12.99 9.41 -10.10
C ALA A 36 12.62 10.86 -9.82
N ALA A 37 11.70 11.10 -8.88
CA ALA A 37 11.28 12.43 -8.49
C ALA A 37 12.43 13.25 -7.90
N LEU A 38 13.22 12.64 -7.02
CA LEU A 38 14.38 13.32 -6.42
C LEU A 38 15.42 13.67 -7.46
N GLY A 39 15.64 12.78 -8.45
CA GLY A 39 16.52 13.07 -9.57
C GLY A 39 16.04 14.27 -10.39
N ALA A 40 14.75 14.34 -10.68
CA ALA A 40 14.17 15.45 -11.41
C ALA A 40 14.23 16.75 -10.62
N ILE A 41 13.95 16.71 -9.31
CA ILE A 41 13.99 17.88 -8.44
C ILE A 41 15.39 18.43 -8.33
N SER A 42 16.42 17.58 -8.34
CA SER A 42 17.81 18.01 -8.27
C SER A 42 18.23 18.81 -9.53
N GLU A 43 17.61 18.53 -10.68
CA GLU A 43 17.86 19.25 -11.92
C GLU A 43 16.99 20.50 -12.05
N ASP A 44 15.74 20.42 -11.63
CA ASP A 44 14.77 21.51 -11.72
C ASP A 44 13.80 21.43 -10.53
N SER A 45 13.98 22.31 -9.56
CA SER A 45 13.16 22.35 -8.35
C SER A 45 11.70 22.72 -8.63
N SER A 46 11.36 23.24 -9.82
CA SER A 46 9.99 23.60 -10.16
C SER A 46 9.07 22.39 -10.32
N VAL A 47 9.62 21.18 -10.47
CA VAL A 47 8.82 19.95 -10.62
C VAL A 47 8.42 19.31 -9.28
N LEU A 48 8.74 19.94 -8.16
CA LEU A 48 8.46 19.37 -6.82
C LEU A 48 6.98 19.04 -6.64
N GLY A 49 6.09 19.96 -7.00
CA GLY A 49 4.64 19.76 -6.82
C GLY A 49 4.10 18.61 -7.66
N LYS A 50 4.52 18.50 -8.91
CA LYS A 50 4.13 17.39 -9.80
C LYS A 50 4.68 16.05 -9.29
N SER A 51 5.91 16.05 -8.81
CA SER A 51 6.55 14.85 -8.26
C SER A 51 5.82 14.33 -7.04
N LEU A 52 5.33 15.20 -6.16
CA LEU A 52 4.57 14.83 -4.98
C LEU A 52 3.26 14.12 -5.37
N ILE A 53 2.61 14.57 -6.45
CA ILE A 53 1.39 13.93 -6.94
C ILE A 53 1.67 12.48 -7.37
N PHE A 54 2.74 12.26 -8.14
CA PHE A 54 3.11 10.91 -8.61
C PHE A 54 3.49 9.98 -7.44
N VAL A 55 4.24 10.49 -6.48
CA VAL A 55 4.61 9.70 -5.29
C VAL A 55 3.36 9.36 -4.47
N GLY A 56 2.43 10.31 -4.34
CA GLY A 56 1.16 10.08 -3.66
C GLY A 56 0.30 9.02 -4.33
N LEU A 57 0.27 8.99 -5.67
CA LEU A 57 -0.43 7.96 -6.41
C LEU A 57 0.18 6.57 -6.18
N ALA A 58 1.49 6.49 -6.12
CA ALA A 58 2.19 5.23 -5.83
C ALA A 58 1.85 4.71 -4.42
N GLU A 59 1.70 5.62 -3.46
CA GLU A 59 1.32 5.29 -2.08
C GLU A 59 -0.09 4.68 -2.00
N GLY A 60 -0.98 5.03 -2.92
CA GLY A 60 -2.36 4.57 -2.94
C GLY A 60 -2.53 3.06 -2.96
N VAL A 61 -1.60 2.32 -3.54
CA VAL A 61 -1.65 0.85 -3.60
C VAL A 61 -1.65 0.26 -2.19
N CYS A 62 -0.78 0.73 -1.32
CA CYS A 62 -0.71 0.26 0.07
C CYS A 62 -1.97 0.66 0.84
N LEU A 63 -2.48 1.86 0.62
CA LEU A 63 -3.69 2.35 1.27
C LEU A 63 -4.92 1.51 0.89
N TYR A 64 -5.06 1.14 -0.39
CA TYR A 64 -6.13 0.25 -0.81
C TYR A 64 -6.06 -1.11 -0.14
N GLY A 65 -4.87 -1.68 -0.04
CA GLY A 65 -4.67 -2.95 0.67
C GLY A 65 -5.09 -2.85 2.13
N LEU A 66 -4.76 -1.74 2.77
CA LEU A 66 -5.14 -1.49 4.16
C LEU A 66 -6.66 -1.37 4.32
N ILE A 67 -7.33 -0.68 3.40
CA ILE A 67 -8.79 -0.54 3.41
C ILE A 67 -9.46 -1.92 3.27
N ILE A 68 -9.00 -2.74 2.35
CA ILE A 68 -9.51 -4.09 2.16
C ILE A 68 -9.29 -4.94 3.41
N SER A 69 -8.13 -4.79 4.03
CA SER A 69 -7.82 -5.48 5.29
C SER A 69 -8.80 -5.10 6.39
N PHE A 70 -9.12 -3.82 6.54
CA PHE A 70 -10.13 -3.37 7.50
C PHE A 70 -11.51 -3.91 7.19
N MET A 71 -11.88 -3.99 5.92
CA MET A 71 -13.16 -4.58 5.52
C MET A 71 -13.22 -6.07 5.87
N ILE A 72 -12.15 -6.81 5.66
CA ILE A 72 -12.07 -8.22 6.04
C ILE A 72 -12.22 -8.37 7.55
N LEU A 73 -11.46 -7.60 8.32
CA LEU A 73 -11.50 -7.67 9.77
C LEU A 73 -12.86 -7.23 10.33
N GLY A 74 -13.50 -6.28 9.68
CA GLY A 74 -14.83 -5.82 10.08
C GLY A 74 -15.92 -6.88 9.92
N ASN A 75 -15.72 -7.85 9.04
CA ASN A 75 -16.66 -8.96 8.83
C ASN A 75 -16.38 -10.16 9.75
N LEU A 76 -15.35 -10.11 10.52
CA LEU A 76 -15.00 -11.17 11.46
C LEU A 76 -15.52 -10.86 12.86
#